data_323e444ccc29f6be4550f9b99b0822e4
#
_entry.id   323e444ccc29f6be4550f9b99b0822e4
#
_cell.length_a   1.000
_cell.length_b   1.000
_cell.length_c   1.000
_cell.angle_alpha   90.00
_cell.angle_beta   90.00
_cell.angle_gamma   90.00
#
_symmetry.space_group_name_H-M   'P 1'
#
loop_
_entity.id
_entity.type
_entity.pdbx_description
1 polymer ?
#
loop_
_entity_poly.entity_id
_entity_poly.type
_entity_poly.pdbx_seq_one_letter_code
_entity_poly.pdbx_strand_id
1 'polypeptide(L)'
;MPEGLAARASTARRERIGGTRVRRAYRNACRWSVRTVTGAALAGACAVAGLAAPVELARAEARASATAPLHPSQVPPPGVTLPGFHPPPAASNGTVASGAVRAQPARMPFYVATKGKVTIYVLGTLHVGDPSDYPGAQPFRPRILAALAAAPTLALELSPDDLLESQDDVSKYGVCNYACLPRLLPEPLWQQLAGRLRGNSAALAGIRKMRPWLAALVVETYDSLSAGLQTEYGTEAQLQNVYLKKKGGRVVGLETLAEQMRAFTGLTLAEQREMLAQDMVQTPAQNAADVKALHRLWRIGDADALAAWAVAKSERLSRSKALSASMDNKILYQRNRRFVARMTAIAAPNRPLFVAIGALHLGGPRGVLELLRQQGYRVDAN
;
A
#
# COMPACT_ATOMS: atom_id res chain seq x y z
N MET A 1 -36.57 42.20 -1.42
CA MET A 1 -36.16 40.79 -1.39
C MET A 1 -34.91 40.59 -2.23
N PRO A 2 -33.69 40.55 -1.67
CA PRO A 2 -32.51 40.00 -2.35
C PRO A 2 -31.64 39.17 -1.37
N GLU A 3 -32.06 37.96 -0.99
CA GLU A 3 -31.25 37.05 -0.14
C GLU A 3 -30.79 35.77 -0.85
N GLY A 4 -31.11 35.59 -2.12
CA GLY A 4 -30.85 34.33 -2.84
C GLY A 4 -29.49 34.21 -3.57
N LEU A 5 -28.72 35.27 -3.74
CA LEU A 5 -27.51 35.30 -4.60
C LEU A 5 -26.18 35.15 -3.84
N ALA A 6 -26.14 35.40 -2.53
CA ALA A 6 -24.89 35.31 -1.75
C ALA A 6 -24.49 33.90 -1.37
N ALA A 7 -25.46 32.96 -1.24
CA ALA A 7 -25.17 31.57 -0.85
C ALA A 7 -24.52 30.72 -1.96
N ARG A 8 -24.81 31.04 -3.25
CA ARG A 8 -24.23 30.26 -4.39
C ARG A 8 -22.78 30.62 -4.71
N ALA A 9 -22.33 31.82 -4.37
CA ALA A 9 -20.93 32.24 -4.61
C ALA A 9 -19.94 31.65 -3.58
N SER A 10 -20.41 31.34 -2.39
CA SER A 10 -19.58 30.76 -1.31
C SER A 10 -19.22 29.29 -1.54
N THR A 11 -20.14 28.49 -2.07
CA THR A 11 -19.90 27.06 -2.37
C THR A 11 -18.93 26.84 -3.53
N ALA A 12 -19.07 27.63 -4.61
CA ALA A 12 -18.18 27.54 -5.77
C ALA A 12 -16.75 27.98 -5.46
N ARG A 13 -16.56 28.88 -4.48
CA ARG A 13 -15.22 29.34 -4.07
C ARG A 13 -14.51 28.34 -3.16
N ARG A 14 -15.23 27.57 -2.33
CA ARG A 14 -14.68 26.50 -1.51
C ARG A 14 -14.19 25.31 -2.34
N GLU A 15 -14.93 24.90 -3.37
CA GLU A 15 -14.52 23.80 -4.26
C GLU A 15 -13.26 24.11 -5.08
N ARG A 16 -13.05 25.37 -5.52
CA ARG A 16 -11.85 25.75 -6.26
C ARG A 16 -10.58 25.81 -5.38
N ILE A 17 -10.72 26.14 -4.09
CA ILE A 17 -9.57 26.22 -3.17
C ILE A 17 -9.14 24.84 -2.71
N GLY A 18 -10.05 23.87 -2.54
CA GLY A 18 -9.75 22.50 -2.20
C GLY A 18 -8.91 21.78 -3.26
N GLY A 19 -9.30 21.89 -4.55
CA GLY A 19 -8.62 21.21 -5.65
C GLY A 19 -7.16 21.65 -5.89
N THR A 20 -6.83 22.90 -5.59
CA THR A 20 -5.45 23.42 -5.74
C THR A 20 -4.55 23.10 -4.56
N ARG A 21 -5.07 23.03 -3.34
CA ARG A 21 -4.30 22.64 -2.14
C ARG A 21 -3.95 21.15 -2.15
N VAL A 22 -4.89 20.28 -2.54
CA VAL A 22 -4.66 18.84 -2.66
C VAL A 22 -3.58 18.55 -3.70
N ARG A 23 -3.61 19.21 -4.86
CA ARG A 23 -2.57 19.05 -5.91
C ARG A 23 -1.19 19.52 -5.48
N ARG A 24 -1.09 20.51 -4.60
CA ARG A 24 0.18 21.04 -4.11
C ARG A 24 0.74 20.19 -2.97
N ALA A 25 -0.10 19.72 -2.06
CA ALA A 25 0.28 18.82 -0.97
C ALA A 25 0.75 17.46 -1.49
N TYR A 26 0.06 16.89 -2.48
CA TYR A 26 0.44 15.60 -3.08
C TYR A 26 1.77 15.68 -3.86
N ARG A 27 2.00 16.77 -4.63
CA ARG A 27 3.30 17.00 -5.28
C ARG A 27 4.45 17.19 -4.27
N ASN A 28 4.17 17.75 -3.12
CA ASN A 28 5.16 17.92 -2.07
C ASN A 28 5.44 16.60 -1.33
N ALA A 29 4.43 15.78 -1.05
CA ALA A 29 4.59 14.45 -0.47
C ALA A 29 5.39 13.51 -1.38
N CYS A 30 5.11 13.49 -2.69
CA CYS A 30 5.90 12.72 -3.66
C CYS A 30 7.33 13.27 -3.88
N ARG A 31 7.56 14.58 -3.70
CA ARG A 31 8.91 15.17 -3.80
C ARG A 31 9.77 14.94 -2.55
N TRP A 32 9.16 14.67 -1.40
CA TRP A 32 9.87 14.38 -0.16
C TRP A 32 10.39 12.93 -0.09
N SER A 33 9.71 11.97 -0.73
CA SER A 33 10.15 10.58 -0.78
C SER A 33 11.43 10.33 -1.60
N VAL A 34 11.86 11.29 -2.42
CA VAL A 34 13.04 11.13 -3.29
C VAL A 34 14.38 11.54 -2.61
N ARG A 35 14.36 12.14 -1.40
CA ARG A 35 15.57 12.72 -0.81
C ARG A 35 16.17 12.03 0.42
N THR A 36 15.63 10.92 0.89
CA THR A 36 16.22 10.22 2.06
C THR A 36 16.21 8.69 1.87
N VAL A 37 17.27 8.17 1.29
CA VAL A 37 17.51 6.73 1.06
C VAL A 37 17.67 5.92 2.37
N THR A 38 17.80 6.55 3.52
CA THR A 38 17.95 5.90 4.84
C THR A 38 16.66 5.79 5.66
N GLY A 39 15.55 6.41 5.22
CA GLY A 39 14.24 6.36 5.90
C GLY A 39 13.21 5.42 5.26
N ALA A 40 13.56 4.73 4.18
CA ALA A 40 12.61 4.01 3.32
C ALA A 40 11.92 2.80 3.99
N ALA A 41 12.57 2.14 4.95
CA ALA A 41 11.99 0.99 5.65
C ALA A 41 10.78 1.34 6.56
N LEU A 42 10.70 2.58 7.03
CA LEU A 42 9.57 3.06 7.83
C LEU A 42 8.46 3.71 6.97
N ALA A 43 8.79 4.17 5.75
CA ALA A 43 7.83 4.81 4.86
C ALA A 43 6.76 3.85 4.31
N GLY A 44 7.08 2.57 4.15
CA GLY A 44 6.14 1.56 3.68
C GLY A 44 5.05 1.21 4.70
N ALA A 45 5.40 1.12 5.98
CA ALA A 45 4.42 0.99 7.06
C ALA A 45 3.57 2.27 7.20
N CYS A 46 4.13 3.43 6.82
CA CYS A 46 3.41 4.70 6.78
C CYS A 46 2.36 4.78 5.66
N ALA A 47 2.50 4.06 4.55
CA ALA A 47 1.48 4.00 3.51
C ALA A 47 0.23 3.20 3.98
N VAL A 48 0.42 2.18 4.82
CA VAL A 48 -0.67 1.42 5.45
C VAL A 48 -1.17 2.09 6.72
N ALA A 49 -0.33 2.86 7.41
CA ALA A 49 -0.59 3.40 8.72
C ALA A 49 -0.36 4.93 8.88
N GLY A 50 0.13 5.66 7.87
CA GLY A 50 0.34 7.11 7.93
C GLY A 50 1.29 7.58 9.05
N LEU A 51 2.27 6.78 9.46
CA LEU A 51 3.08 7.03 10.65
C LEU A 51 4.13 8.12 10.45
N ALA A 52 4.02 9.21 11.17
CA ALA A 52 4.91 10.37 11.19
C ALA A 52 6.15 10.21 12.12
N ALA A 53 6.64 8.99 12.35
CA ALA A 53 7.77 8.77 13.27
C ALA A 53 9.18 9.18 12.74
N PRO A 54 9.48 9.30 11.44
CA PRO A 54 10.82 9.68 10.97
C PRO A 54 11.10 11.19 10.91
N VAL A 55 10.11 12.07 11.10
CA VAL A 55 10.28 13.51 10.89
C VAL A 55 11.16 14.16 11.99
N GLU A 56 11.09 13.67 13.23
CA GLU A 56 11.92 14.23 14.31
C GLU A 56 13.39 13.78 14.25
N LEU A 57 13.67 12.54 13.83
CA LEU A 57 15.05 12.09 13.63
C LEU A 57 15.72 12.84 12.46
N ALA A 58 15.00 13.03 11.35
CA ALA A 58 15.52 13.80 10.21
C ALA A 58 15.73 15.29 10.55
N ARG A 59 14.94 15.87 11.47
CA ARG A 59 15.14 17.23 11.97
C ARG A 59 16.33 17.33 12.92
N ALA A 60 16.62 16.29 13.71
CA ALA A 60 17.78 16.25 14.58
C ALA A 60 19.09 16.16 13.78
N GLU A 61 19.15 15.34 12.75
CA GLU A 61 20.30 15.23 11.84
C GLU A 61 20.52 16.51 11.00
N ALA A 62 19.44 17.14 10.52
CA ALA A 62 19.52 18.40 9.79
C ALA A 62 20.00 19.57 10.67
N ARG A 63 19.71 19.58 11.98
CA ARG A 63 20.22 20.58 12.91
C ARG A 63 21.67 20.33 13.30
N ALA A 64 22.12 19.05 13.36
CA ALA A 64 23.51 18.72 13.61
C ALA A 64 24.44 19.08 12.44
N SER A 65 23.93 19.03 11.20
CA SER A 65 24.70 19.39 9.99
C SER A 65 24.77 20.90 9.72
N ALA A 66 23.93 21.72 10.36
CA ALA A 66 23.86 23.16 10.10
C ALA A 66 24.87 24.00 10.94
N THR A 67 25.65 23.40 11.82
CA THR A 67 26.56 24.10 12.73
C THR A 67 28.05 23.98 12.41
N ALA A 68 28.43 23.38 11.27
CA ALA A 68 29.83 23.33 10.83
C ALA A 68 30.08 24.33 9.68
N PRO A 69 31.05 25.25 9.77
CA PRO A 69 31.38 26.13 8.66
C PRO A 69 32.06 25.33 7.55
N LEU A 70 31.54 25.41 6.33
CA LEU A 70 32.13 24.84 5.14
C LEU A 70 33.41 25.57 4.76
N HIS A 71 34.56 24.95 4.91
CA HIS A 71 35.80 25.38 4.26
C HIS A 71 35.75 25.00 2.78
N PRO A 72 36.07 25.93 1.84
CA PRO A 72 36.20 25.61 0.43
C PRO A 72 37.59 25.01 0.16
N SER A 73 37.69 23.77 -0.17
CA SER A 73 38.80 23.13 -0.90
C SER A 73 38.92 21.65 -0.48
N GLN A 74 38.29 20.78 -1.25
CA GLN A 74 38.83 19.47 -1.59
C GLN A 74 37.90 18.81 -2.64
N VAL A 75 38.20 19.15 -3.88
CA VAL A 75 37.81 18.32 -5.05
C VAL A 75 38.86 17.22 -5.11
N PRO A 76 38.51 15.94 -5.00
CA PRO A 76 39.47 14.86 -5.20
C PRO A 76 39.91 14.83 -6.68
N PRO A 77 41.20 14.55 -6.95
CA PRO A 77 41.70 14.45 -8.34
C PRO A 77 41.08 13.25 -9.04
N PRO A 78 40.92 13.32 -10.40
CA PRO A 78 40.40 12.20 -11.17
C PRO A 78 41.45 11.08 -11.22
N GLY A 79 41.10 9.87 -10.77
CA GLY A 79 41.96 8.71 -10.97
C GLY A 79 42.13 7.73 -9.82
N VAL A 80 41.21 7.62 -8.87
CA VAL A 80 41.24 6.54 -7.87
C VAL A 80 40.24 5.46 -8.26
N THR A 81 40.73 4.40 -8.89
CA THR A 81 40.02 3.13 -9.10
C THR A 81 39.97 2.37 -7.78
N LEU A 82 38.77 2.07 -7.29
CA LEU A 82 38.55 1.15 -6.18
C LEU A 82 38.87 -0.29 -6.65
N PRO A 83 39.68 -1.07 -5.93
CA PRO A 83 39.99 -2.44 -6.30
C PRO A 83 38.77 -3.34 -6.02
N GLY A 84 38.29 -4.08 -7.02
CA GLY A 84 37.32 -5.17 -6.85
C GLY A 84 36.05 -5.10 -7.70
N PHE A 85 35.87 -4.13 -8.59
CA PHE A 85 34.73 -4.10 -9.52
C PHE A 85 35.22 -4.32 -10.95
N HIS A 86 35.14 -5.56 -11.44
CA HIS A 86 35.26 -5.85 -12.84
C HIS A 86 33.86 -5.84 -13.49
N PRO A 87 33.57 -4.96 -14.45
CA PRO A 87 32.33 -5.09 -15.24
C PRO A 87 32.44 -6.37 -16.11
N PRO A 88 31.31 -7.07 -16.34
CA PRO A 88 31.31 -8.22 -17.23
C PRO A 88 31.72 -7.79 -18.64
N PRO A 89 32.36 -8.67 -19.43
CA PRO A 89 32.82 -8.34 -20.78
C PRO A 89 31.64 -7.99 -21.69
N ALA A 90 31.83 -6.93 -22.48
CA ALA A 90 30.85 -6.49 -23.45
C ALA A 90 30.56 -7.65 -24.44
N ALA A 91 29.30 -8.08 -24.50
CA ALA A 91 28.86 -9.04 -25.51
C ALA A 91 28.96 -8.41 -26.90
N SER A 92 29.64 -9.12 -27.79
CA SER A 92 29.85 -8.77 -29.20
C SER A 92 28.51 -8.57 -29.93
N ASN A 93 28.43 -7.50 -30.71
CA ASN A 93 27.32 -7.14 -31.58
C ASN A 93 26.98 -8.25 -32.59
N GLY A 94 25.98 -9.03 -32.31
CA GLY A 94 25.22 -9.78 -33.29
C GLY A 94 23.96 -9.00 -33.64
N THR A 95 23.93 -8.37 -34.78
CA THR A 95 22.75 -7.73 -35.39
C THR A 95 21.71 -8.79 -35.70
N VAL A 96 20.79 -9.04 -34.72
CA VAL A 96 19.52 -9.66 -35.04
C VAL A 96 18.47 -8.59 -34.76
N ALA A 97 17.77 -8.14 -35.80
CA ALA A 97 16.61 -7.28 -35.72
C ALA A 97 15.50 -8.05 -35.02
N SER A 98 15.59 -8.15 -33.68
CA SER A 98 14.54 -8.58 -32.81
C SER A 98 13.63 -7.38 -32.62
N GLY A 99 12.42 -7.42 -33.20
CA GLY A 99 11.37 -6.49 -32.86
C GLY A 99 11.21 -6.48 -31.36
N ALA A 100 11.60 -5.38 -30.72
CA ALA A 100 11.55 -5.24 -29.26
C ALA A 100 10.12 -5.54 -28.79
N VAL A 101 9.91 -6.68 -28.18
CA VAL A 101 8.62 -7.03 -27.56
C VAL A 101 8.34 -5.94 -26.53
N ARG A 102 7.35 -5.11 -26.83
CA ARG A 102 6.97 -3.99 -25.96
C ARG A 102 6.60 -4.56 -24.60
N ALA A 103 7.27 -4.12 -23.53
CA ALA A 103 6.99 -4.57 -22.18
C ALA A 103 5.48 -4.40 -21.87
N GLN A 104 4.82 -5.48 -21.51
CA GLN A 104 3.39 -5.49 -21.21
C GLN A 104 3.20 -5.26 -19.72
N PRO A 105 2.25 -4.38 -19.30
CA PRO A 105 1.91 -4.21 -17.89
C PRO A 105 1.33 -5.51 -17.30
N ALA A 106 1.45 -5.66 -15.99
CA ALA A 106 0.89 -6.80 -15.25
C ALA A 106 -0.60 -6.97 -15.54
N ARG A 107 -1.11 -8.23 -15.52
CA ARG A 107 -2.55 -8.48 -15.75
C ARG A 107 -3.39 -7.93 -14.61
N MET A 108 -2.93 -8.10 -13.38
CA MET A 108 -3.63 -7.73 -12.15
C MET A 108 -5.00 -8.41 -12.02
N PRO A 109 -5.51 -8.69 -10.83
CA PRO A 109 -6.89 -9.17 -10.64
C PRO A 109 -7.87 -8.06 -11.02
N PHE A 110 -8.44 -8.12 -12.22
CA PHE A 110 -9.35 -7.09 -12.74
C PHE A 110 -10.65 -7.74 -13.21
N TYR A 111 -11.77 -7.29 -12.64
CA TYR A 111 -13.09 -7.86 -12.81
C TYR A 111 -14.12 -6.79 -13.14
N VAL A 112 -15.20 -7.20 -13.81
CA VAL A 112 -16.37 -6.38 -14.10
C VAL A 112 -17.59 -7.00 -13.47
N ALA A 113 -18.24 -6.28 -12.57
CA ALA A 113 -19.50 -6.68 -11.96
C ALA A 113 -20.64 -5.86 -12.57
N THR A 114 -21.66 -6.54 -13.10
CA THR A 114 -22.80 -5.90 -13.76
C THR A 114 -24.12 -6.36 -13.18
N LYS A 115 -25.06 -5.40 -12.99
CA LYS A 115 -26.46 -5.68 -12.58
C LYS A 115 -27.39 -4.66 -13.23
N GLY A 116 -28.19 -5.08 -14.21
CA GLY A 116 -28.98 -4.18 -15.03
C GLY A 116 -28.07 -3.14 -15.73
N LYS A 117 -28.30 -1.86 -15.46
CA LYS A 117 -27.51 -0.73 -16.01
C LYS A 117 -26.34 -0.30 -15.11
N VAL A 118 -26.11 -0.98 -13.98
CA VAL A 118 -25.03 -0.68 -13.06
C VAL A 118 -23.80 -1.49 -13.46
N THR A 119 -22.65 -0.81 -13.51
CA THR A 119 -21.33 -1.41 -13.77
C THR A 119 -20.34 -1.00 -12.68
N ILE A 120 -19.67 -1.98 -12.07
CA ILE A 120 -18.59 -1.78 -11.11
C ILE A 120 -17.36 -2.51 -11.65
N TYR A 121 -16.29 -1.76 -11.92
CA TYR A 121 -14.96 -2.30 -12.18
C TYR A 121 -14.26 -2.54 -10.86
N VAL A 122 -13.68 -3.70 -10.66
CA VAL A 122 -12.99 -4.07 -9.42
C VAL A 122 -11.57 -4.49 -9.74
N LEU A 123 -10.59 -3.76 -9.21
CA LEU A 123 -9.16 -4.03 -9.36
C LEU A 123 -8.55 -4.41 -8.02
N GLY A 124 -7.83 -5.52 -7.99
CA GLY A 124 -7.03 -5.93 -6.84
C GLY A 124 -5.67 -5.24 -6.83
N THR A 125 -5.34 -4.58 -5.71
CA THR A 125 -4.16 -3.76 -5.55
C THR A 125 -3.10 -4.42 -4.65
N LEU A 126 -1.86 -3.97 -4.79
CA LEU A 126 -0.76 -4.19 -3.84
C LEU A 126 -0.18 -2.84 -3.43
N HIS A 127 0.13 -2.67 -2.14
CA HIS A 127 0.70 -1.43 -1.60
C HIS A 127 2.16 -1.19 -2.01
N VAL A 128 2.84 -2.23 -2.44
CA VAL A 128 4.21 -2.20 -2.98
C VAL A 128 4.23 -2.96 -4.30
N GLY A 129 5.13 -2.61 -5.22
CA GLY A 129 5.20 -3.23 -6.53
C GLY A 129 6.60 -3.17 -7.14
N ASP A 130 6.73 -3.71 -8.33
CA ASP A 130 7.94 -3.70 -9.13
C ASP A 130 7.80 -2.67 -10.26
N PRO A 131 8.86 -1.88 -10.57
CA PRO A 131 8.85 -0.94 -11.70
C PRO A 131 8.42 -1.58 -13.02
N SER A 132 8.76 -2.84 -13.25
CA SER A 132 8.42 -3.58 -14.47
C SER A 132 6.92 -3.87 -14.63
N ASP A 133 6.13 -3.75 -13.55
CA ASP A 133 4.68 -3.92 -13.60
C ASP A 133 3.98 -2.76 -14.30
N TYR A 134 4.63 -1.58 -14.33
CA TYR A 134 4.07 -0.32 -14.80
C TYR A 134 4.99 0.33 -15.87
N PRO A 135 5.06 -0.21 -17.08
CA PRO A 135 5.85 0.40 -18.15
C PRO A 135 5.45 1.85 -18.38
N GLY A 136 6.43 2.76 -18.42
CA GLY A 136 6.19 4.21 -18.38
C GLY A 136 5.27 4.77 -19.46
N ALA A 137 5.26 4.16 -20.67
CA ALA A 137 4.36 4.57 -21.75
C ALA A 137 2.92 4.12 -21.55
N GLN A 138 2.71 3.00 -20.82
CA GLN A 138 1.39 2.40 -20.58
C GLN A 138 1.41 1.63 -19.26
N PRO A 139 1.16 2.31 -18.12
CA PRO A 139 1.30 1.71 -16.79
C PRO A 139 0.26 0.64 -16.50
N PHE A 140 -0.88 0.63 -17.20
CA PHE A 140 -1.93 -0.38 -17.06
C PHE A 140 -2.33 -0.93 -18.41
N ARG A 141 -2.89 -2.12 -18.43
CA ARG A 141 -3.46 -2.70 -19.65
C ARG A 141 -4.58 -1.83 -20.22
N PRO A 142 -4.79 -1.83 -21.55
CA PRO A 142 -5.80 -0.98 -22.22
C PRO A 142 -7.19 -1.08 -21.60
N ARG A 143 -7.61 -2.29 -21.19
CA ARG A 143 -8.93 -2.51 -20.56
C ARG A 143 -9.07 -1.80 -19.21
N ILE A 144 -8.02 -1.83 -18.38
CA ILE A 144 -7.99 -1.11 -17.09
C ILE A 144 -8.03 0.40 -17.33
N LEU A 145 -7.22 0.91 -18.28
CA LEU A 145 -7.21 2.33 -18.64
C LEU A 145 -8.55 2.79 -19.19
N ALA A 146 -9.20 2.01 -20.06
CA ALA A 146 -10.52 2.31 -20.60
C ALA A 146 -11.59 2.36 -19.50
N ALA A 147 -11.60 1.38 -18.59
CA ALA A 147 -12.50 1.36 -17.46
C ALA A 147 -12.30 2.56 -16.52
N LEU A 148 -11.03 2.88 -16.23
CA LEU A 148 -10.67 4.04 -15.40
C LEU A 148 -11.09 5.37 -16.06
N ALA A 149 -10.94 5.47 -17.39
CA ALA A 149 -11.37 6.63 -18.15
C ALA A 149 -12.90 6.76 -18.18
N ALA A 150 -13.63 5.65 -18.26
CA ALA A 150 -15.09 5.63 -18.28
C ALA A 150 -15.71 5.97 -16.91
N ALA A 151 -15.04 5.63 -15.80
CA ALA A 151 -15.58 5.81 -14.46
C ALA A 151 -15.45 7.26 -13.97
N PRO A 152 -16.55 7.97 -13.65
CA PRO A 152 -16.50 9.30 -13.04
C PRO A 152 -16.02 9.28 -11.59
N THR A 153 -16.04 8.13 -10.94
CA THR A 153 -15.61 7.94 -9.55
C THR A 153 -14.62 6.79 -9.46
N LEU A 154 -13.51 7.03 -8.78
CA LEU A 154 -12.55 6.05 -8.30
C LEU A 154 -12.75 5.86 -6.80
N ALA A 155 -13.13 4.66 -6.37
CA ALA A 155 -13.24 4.29 -4.97
C ALA A 155 -12.01 3.47 -4.55
N LEU A 156 -11.33 3.93 -3.51
CA LEU A 156 -10.18 3.27 -2.86
C LEU A 156 -10.60 2.77 -1.47
N GLU A 157 -9.78 1.99 -0.80
CA GLU A 157 -10.02 1.66 0.62
C GLU A 157 -10.09 2.96 1.43
N LEU A 158 -9.05 3.80 1.33
CA LEU A 158 -8.98 5.13 1.96
C LEU A 158 -8.88 6.21 0.88
N SER A 159 -9.55 7.32 1.08
CA SER A 159 -9.36 8.48 0.20
C SER A 159 -8.05 9.19 0.52
N PRO A 160 -7.44 9.91 -0.45
CA PRO A 160 -6.28 10.75 -0.17
C PRO A 160 -6.57 11.84 0.89
N ASP A 161 -7.80 12.32 0.96
CA ASP A 161 -8.21 13.34 1.93
C ASP A 161 -8.24 12.74 3.35
N ASP A 162 -8.79 11.52 3.54
CA ASP A 162 -8.74 10.79 4.82
C ASP A 162 -7.31 10.58 5.30
N LEU A 163 -6.38 10.27 4.38
CA LEU A 163 -4.98 10.07 4.72
C LEU A 163 -4.27 11.38 5.12
N LEU A 164 -4.62 12.50 4.48
CA LEU A 164 -4.02 13.81 4.79
C LEU A 164 -4.54 14.38 6.12
N GLU A 165 -5.84 14.25 6.38
CA GLU A 165 -6.46 14.73 7.61
C GLU A 165 -6.04 13.93 8.85
N SER A 166 -5.58 12.70 8.63
CA SER A 166 -5.31 11.73 9.70
C SER A 166 -3.83 11.50 9.99
N GLN A 167 -2.91 12.22 9.33
CA GLN A 167 -1.46 11.96 9.45
C GLN A 167 -0.95 12.04 10.90
N ASP A 168 -1.49 12.97 11.71
CA ASP A 168 -1.12 13.12 13.13
C ASP A 168 -1.84 12.11 14.04
N ASP A 169 -2.88 11.46 13.52
CA ASP A 169 -3.78 10.61 14.31
C ASP A 169 -3.40 9.12 14.30
N VAL A 170 -2.64 8.66 13.32
CA VAL A 170 -2.35 7.21 13.17
C VAL A 170 -1.49 6.67 14.31
N SER A 171 -0.55 7.48 14.81
CA SER A 171 0.32 7.09 15.92
C SER A 171 -0.47 6.71 17.18
N LYS A 172 -1.60 7.36 17.45
CA LYS A 172 -2.45 7.07 18.61
C LYS A 172 -3.05 5.66 18.61
N TYR A 173 -3.17 5.03 17.45
CA TYR A 173 -3.78 3.71 17.36
C TYR A 173 -2.83 2.56 17.72
N GLY A 174 -1.54 2.71 17.45
CA GLY A 174 -0.60 1.59 17.57
C GLY A 174 0.74 1.91 18.21
N VAL A 175 1.03 3.19 18.53
CA VAL A 175 2.29 3.61 19.15
C VAL A 175 2.07 3.97 20.61
N CYS A 176 2.94 3.45 21.47
CA CYS A 176 2.96 3.75 22.92
C CYS A 176 3.92 4.91 23.18
N ASN A 177 3.66 5.66 24.27
CA ASN A 177 4.59 6.68 24.76
C ASN A 177 5.84 6.09 25.46
N TYR A 178 5.91 4.76 25.61
CA TYR A 178 7.03 4.02 26.20
C TYR A 178 7.33 2.76 25.37
N ALA A 179 8.40 2.06 25.67
CA ALA A 179 8.77 0.78 25.03
C ALA A 179 7.82 -0.35 25.49
N CYS A 180 6.63 -0.40 24.91
CA CYS A 180 5.58 -1.35 25.31
C CYS A 180 5.74 -2.74 24.70
N LEU A 181 6.29 -2.86 23.48
CA LEU A 181 6.35 -4.12 22.75
C LEU A 181 7.05 -5.25 23.51
N PRO A 182 8.24 -5.03 24.12
CA PRO A 182 8.90 -6.09 24.92
C PRO A 182 8.08 -6.61 26.09
N ARG A 183 7.19 -5.77 26.65
CA ARG A 183 6.30 -6.16 27.75
C ARG A 183 5.03 -6.85 27.25
N LEU A 184 4.65 -6.62 26.02
CA LEU A 184 3.45 -7.20 25.41
C LEU A 184 3.72 -8.55 24.76
N LEU A 185 4.98 -8.88 24.44
CA LEU A 185 5.37 -10.13 23.82
C LEU A 185 5.90 -11.15 24.83
N PRO A 186 5.72 -12.46 24.59
CA PRO A 186 6.52 -13.49 25.23
C PRO A 186 7.99 -13.25 24.93
N GLU A 187 8.86 -13.46 25.91
CA GLU A 187 10.31 -13.22 25.77
C GLU A 187 10.94 -13.91 24.53
N PRO A 188 10.64 -15.17 24.20
CA PRO A 188 11.19 -15.80 23.00
C PRO A 188 10.81 -15.08 21.70
N LEU A 189 9.57 -14.58 21.58
CA LEU A 189 9.12 -13.85 20.39
C LEU A 189 9.78 -12.47 20.30
N TRP A 190 9.96 -11.80 21.46
CA TRP A 190 10.67 -10.53 21.49
C TRP A 190 12.14 -10.70 21.08
N GLN A 191 12.83 -11.71 21.62
CA GLN A 191 14.24 -11.98 21.27
C GLN A 191 14.41 -12.33 19.79
N GLN A 192 13.48 -13.09 19.22
CA GLN A 192 13.46 -13.43 17.80
C GLN A 192 13.33 -12.18 16.92
N LEU A 193 12.38 -11.28 17.26
CA LEU A 193 12.18 -10.00 16.56
C LEU A 193 13.40 -9.07 16.70
N ALA A 194 13.91 -8.91 17.92
CA ALA A 194 15.09 -8.09 18.19
C ALA A 194 16.32 -8.62 17.44
N GLY A 195 16.48 -9.95 17.39
CA GLY A 195 17.52 -10.62 16.62
C GLY A 195 17.43 -10.33 15.12
N ARG A 196 16.22 -10.32 14.55
CA ARG A 196 15.98 -9.99 13.14
C ARG A 196 16.38 -8.55 12.80
N LEU A 197 16.23 -7.62 13.73
CA LEU A 197 16.53 -6.19 13.56
C LEU A 197 17.90 -5.79 14.12
N ARG A 198 18.75 -6.72 14.55
CA ARG A 198 20.03 -6.44 15.24
C ARG A 198 20.94 -5.51 14.44
N GLY A 199 20.93 -5.57 13.13
CA GLY A 199 21.72 -4.70 12.26
C GLY A 199 21.14 -3.28 12.03
N ASN A 200 19.94 -2.98 12.57
CA ASN A 200 19.25 -1.70 12.38
C ASN A 200 18.73 -1.17 13.72
N SER A 201 19.58 -0.42 14.42
CA SER A 201 19.26 0.13 15.74
C SER A 201 18.08 1.12 15.71
N ALA A 202 17.92 1.90 14.65
CA ALA A 202 16.82 2.85 14.50
C ALA A 202 15.47 2.11 14.33
N ALA A 203 15.43 1.08 13.48
CA ALA A 203 14.25 0.23 13.35
C ALA A 203 13.89 -0.47 14.67
N LEU A 204 14.89 -0.99 15.39
CA LEU A 204 14.69 -1.62 16.69
C LEU A 204 14.15 -0.62 17.73
N ALA A 205 14.67 0.60 17.78
CA ALA A 205 14.20 1.65 18.68
C ALA A 205 12.76 2.06 18.38
N GLY A 206 12.40 2.19 17.09
CA GLY A 206 11.05 2.51 16.65
C GLY A 206 10.04 1.42 17.00
N ILE A 207 10.34 0.16 16.66
CA ILE A 207 9.41 -0.95 16.86
C ILE A 207 9.13 -1.24 18.33
N ARG A 208 10.08 -0.96 19.23
CA ARG A 208 9.89 -1.13 20.70
C ARG A 208 8.68 -0.38 21.25
N LYS A 209 8.28 0.72 20.62
CA LYS A 209 7.13 1.54 21.02
C LYS A 209 5.83 1.14 20.33
N MET A 210 5.81 0.10 19.54
CA MET A 210 4.62 -0.32 18.79
C MET A 210 3.84 -1.42 19.51
N ARG A 211 2.52 -1.47 19.29
CA ARG A 211 1.72 -2.64 19.62
C ARG A 211 2.05 -3.80 18.70
N PRO A 212 1.82 -5.07 19.11
CA PRO A 212 2.25 -6.22 18.30
C PRO A 212 1.68 -6.25 16.88
N TRP A 213 0.42 -5.82 16.68
CA TRP A 213 -0.18 -5.75 15.33
C TRP A 213 0.54 -4.77 14.41
N LEU A 214 0.95 -3.61 14.94
CA LEU A 214 1.67 -2.61 14.15
C LEU A 214 3.10 -3.08 13.85
N ALA A 215 3.74 -3.74 14.81
CA ALA A 215 5.03 -4.36 14.60
C ALA A 215 4.99 -5.44 13.50
N ALA A 216 3.91 -6.24 13.42
CA ALA A 216 3.72 -7.21 12.34
C ALA A 216 3.64 -6.53 10.97
N LEU A 217 2.83 -5.47 10.81
CA LEU A 217 2.74 -4.71 9.55
C LEU A 217 4.09 -4.10 9.14
N VAL A 218 4.89 -3.62 10.11
CA VAL A 218 6.24 -3.09 9.83
C VAL A 218 7.16 -4.19 9.33
N VAL A 219 7.13 -5.38 9.94
CA VAL A 219 7.94 -6.54 9.53
C VAL A 219 7.53 -6.99 8.12
N GLU A 220 6.24 -7.12 7.84
CA GLU A 220 5.72 -7.50 6.52
C GLU A 220 6.16 -6.51 5.43
N THR A 221 6.09 -5.21 5.74
CA THR A 221 6.58 -4.17 4.82
C THR A 221 8.08 -4.29 4.59
N TYR A 222 8.86 -4.47 5.65
CA TYR A 222 10.31 -4.66 5.55
C TYR A 222 10.68 -5.87 4.69
N ASP A 223 9.98 -7.00 4.87
CA ASP A 223 10.18 -8.21 4.07
C ASP A 223 9.84 -7.97 2.59
N SER A 224 8.79 -7.18 2.32
CA SER A 224 8.39 -6.80 0.96
C SER A 224 9.45 -5.93 0.25
N LEU A 225 9.98 -4.93 0.96
CA LEU A 225 11.07 -4.09 0.45
C LEU A 225 12.36 -4.90 0.26
N SER A 226 12.66 -5.80 1.18
CA SER A 226 13.81 -6.71 1.09
C SER A 226 13.68 -7.71 -0.07
N ALA A 227 12.46 -8.02 -0.50
CA ALA A 227 12.18 -8.82 -1.68
C ALA A 227 12.39 -8.04 -3.00
N GLY A 228 12.65 -6.73 -2.92
CA GLY A 228 12.90 -5.83 -4.07
C GLY A 228 11.67 -5.06 -4.54
N LEU A 229 10.51 -5.19 -3.86
CA LEU A 229 9.34 -4.37 -4.16
C LEU A 229 9.51 -2.95 -3.60
N GLN A 230 8.83 -1.98 -4.19
CA GLN A 230 8.97 -0.56 -3.87
C GLN A 230 7.60 0.08 -3.63
N THR A 231 7.52 1.00 -2.67
CA THR A 231 6.28 1.71 -2.31
C THR A 231 5.78 2.64 -3.40
N GLU A 232 6.69 3.23 -4.16
CA GLU A 232 6.38 4.13 -5.29
C GLU A 232 5.63 3.41 -6.41
N TYR A 233 5.78 2.09 -6.49
CA TYR A 233 5.11 1.21 -7.45
C TYR A 233 3.92 0.46 -6.85
N GLY A 234 3.40 0.92 -5.71
CA GLY A 234 2.09 0.48 -5.21
C GLY A 234 0.98 0.80 -6.21
N THR A 235 0.04 -0.13 -6.38
CA THR A 235 -1.02 -0.01 -7.40
C THR A 235 -1.87 1.23 -7.21
N GLU A 236 -2.24 1.56 -5.97
CA GLU A 236 -3.05 2.75 -5.65
C GLU A 236 -2.34 4.05 -6.05
N ALA A 237 -1.03 4.15 -5.79
CA ALA A 237 -0.23 5.31 -6.17
C ALA A 237 -0.20 5.46 -7.70
N GLN A 238 -0.01 4.37 -8.44
CA GLN A 238 -0.01 4.37 -9.89
C GLN A 238 -1.39 4.70 -10.49
N LEU A 239 -2.48 4.19 -9.89
CA LEU A 239 -3.85 4.55 -10.30
C LEU A 239 -4.13 6.03 -10.09
N GLN A 240 -3.76 6.57 -8.93
CA GLN A 240 -3.95 7.99 -8.62
C GLN A 240 -3.17 8.88 -9.60
N ASN A 241 -1.92 8.52 -9.92
CA ASN A 241 -1.11 9.24 -10.90
C ASN A 241 -1.79 9.34 -12.30
N VAL A 242 -2.52 8.30 -12.69
CA VAL A 242 -3.30 8.29 -13.95
C VAL A 242 -4.61 9.06 -13.79
N TYR A 243 -5.37 8.76 -12.72
CA TYR A 243 -6.73 9.26 -12.54
C TYR A 243 -6.79 10.75 -12.22
N LEU A 244 -5.85 11.29 -11.46
CA LEU A 244 -5.80 12.72 -11.12
C LEU A 244 -5.50 13.63 -12.32
N LYS A 245 -5.04 13.07 -13.44
CA LYS A 245 -4.92 13.79 -14.70
C LYS A 245 -6.27 14.01 -15.40
N LYS A 246 -7.30 13.24 -15.01
CA LYS A 246 -8.65 13.34 -15.54
C LYS A 246 -9.37 14.55 -14.96
N LYS A 247 -9.95 15.39 -15.83
CA LYS A 247 -10.80 16.52 -15.41
C LYS A 247 -12.16 16.00 -14.89
N GLY A 248 -12.58 16.46 -13.70
CA GLY A 248 -13.89 16.13 -13.13
C GLY A 248 -13.98 14.71 -12.51
N GLY A 249 -12.86 13.98 -12.39
CA GLY A 249 -12.84 12.73 -11.65
C GLY A 249 -12.94 12.94 -10.13
N ARG A 250 -13.70 12.08 -9.45
CA ARG A 250 -13.85 12.07 -7.99
C ARG A 250 -13.17 10.84 -7.40
N VAL A 251 -12.39 11.02 -6.33
CA VAL A 251 -11.83 9.91 -5.53
C VAL A 251 -12.58 9.86 -4.19
N VAL A 252 -12.95 8.66 -3.75
CA VAL A 252 -13.67 8.43 -2.49
C VAL A 252 -13.07 7.24 -1.73
N GLY A 253 -13.18 7.25 -0.39
CA GLY A 253 -12.85 6.09 0.45
C GLY A 253 -14.04 5.14 0.61
N LEU A 254 -13.78 3.84 0.61
CA LEU A 254 -14.74 2.81 1.00
C LEU A 254 -14.76 2.58 2.52
N GLU A 255 -13.78 3.09 3.23
CA GLU A 255 -13.75 3.18 4.68
C GLU A 255 -12.99 4.43 5.10
N THR A 256 -13.16 4.86 6.34
CA THR A 256 -12.33 5.91 6.95
C THR A 256 -11.10 5.27 7.59
N LEU A 257 -10.05 6.06 7.86
CA LEU A 257 -8.88 5.57 8.57
C LEU A 257 -9.25 4.99 9.94
N ALA A 258 -10.17 5.63 10.68
CA ALA A 258 -10.63 5.14 11.98
C ALA A 258 -11.31 3.76 11.88
N GLU A 259 -12.03 3.48 10.79
CA GLU A 259 -12.65 2.17 10.55
C GLU A 259 -11.62 1.12 10.19
N GLN A 260 -10.61 1.45 9.38
CA GLN A 260 -9.50 0.56 9.07
C GLN A 260 -8.69 0.23 10.33
N MET A 261 -8.34 1.24 11.12
CA MET A 261 -7.60 1.03 12.37
C MET A 261 -8.36 0.19 13.38
N ARG A 262 -9.69 0.29 13.43
CA ARG A 262 -10.52 -0.57 14.30
C ARG A 262 -10.40 -2.06 13.97
N ALA A 263 -10.10 -2.43 12.73
CA ALA A 263 -9.87 -3.82 12.37
C ALA A 263 -8.64 -4.40 13.11
N PHE A 264 -7.62 -3.59 13.33
CA PHE A 264 -6.39 -3.97 14.04
C PHE A 264 -6.45 -3.72 15.53
N THR A 265 -6.95 -2.57 15.97
CA THR A 265 -7.07 -2.25 17.40
C THR A 265 -8.12 -3.10 18.12
N GLY A 266 -9.10 -3.65 17.40
CA GLY A 266 -10.07 -4.61 17.86
C GLY A 266 -9.56 -6.04 18.00
N LEU A 267 -8.30 -6.32 17.63
CA LEU A 267 -7.65 -7.59 17.90
C LEU A 267 -7.32 -7.73 19.39
N THR A 268 -7.61 -8.88 19.97
CA THR A 268 -7.13 -9.23 21.29
C THR A 268 -5.59 -9.29 21.31
N LEU A 269 -4.97 -9.18 22.48
CA LEU A 269 -3.51 -9.30 22.59
C LEU A 269 -3.01 -10.67 22.08
N ALA A 270 -3.80 -11.74 22.27
CA ALA A 270 -3.46 -13.05 21.74
C ALA A 270 -3.43 -13.07 20.20
N GLU A 271 -4.43 -12.47 19.54
CA GLU A 271 -4.47 -12.33 18.08
C GLU A 271 -3.32 -11.46 17.57
N GLN A 272 -3.03 -10.33 18.22
CA GLN A 272 -1.92 -9.47 17.83
C GLN A 272 -0.56 -10.18 17.95
N ARG A 273 -0.38 -11.02 18.98
CA ARG A 273 0.82 -11.85 19.15
C ARG A 273 0.91 -12.94 18.08
N GLU A 274 -0.21 -13.57 17.75
CA GLU A 274 -0.29 -14.58 16.70
C GLU A 274 0.06 -13.97 15.34
N MET A 275 -0.47 -12.79 15.01
CA MET A 275 -0.15 -12.05 13.78
C MET A 275 1.38 -11.86 13.61
N LEU A 276 2.03 -11.30 14.64
CA LEU A 276 3.48 -11.12 14.62
C LEU A 276 4.24 -12.45 14.62
N ALA A 277 3.74 -13.45 15.33
CA ALA A 277 4.39 -14.75 15.41
C ALA A 277 4.41 -15.47 14.06
N GLN A 278 3.39 -15.34 13.24
CA GLN A 278 3.35 -15.91 11.89
C GLN A 278 4.49 -15.36 11.02
N ASP A 279 4.78 -14.06 11.09
CA ASP A 279 5.91 -13.46 10.37
C ASP A 279 7.28 -13.94 10.90
N MET A 280 7.33 -14.33 12.19
CA MET A 280 8.57 -14.76 12.82
C MET A 280 8.85 -16.27 12.69
N VAL A 281 7.88 -17.08 12.26
CA VAL A 281 8.09 -18.53 12.05
C VAL A 281 9.10 -18.79 10.93
N GLN A 282 9.11 -17.94 9.92
CA GLN A 282 9.96 -18.07 8.74
C GLN A 282 11.24 -17.22 8.86
N THR A 283 12.28 -17.65 8.16
CA THR A 283 13.46 -16.80 7.93
C THR A 283 13.12 -15.63 7.00
N PRO A 284 13.90 -14.53 7.02
CA PRO A 284 13.72 -13.43 6.06
C PRO A 284 13.72 -13.88 4.60
N ALA A 285 14.57 -14.86 4.25
CA ALA A 285 14.62 -15.40 2.89
C ALA A 285 13.33 -16.14 2.48
N GLN A 286 12.72 -16.88 3.42
CA GLN A 286 11.44 -17.54 3.20
C GLN A 286 10.30 -16.53 3.07
N ASN A 287 10.27 -15.51 3.90
CA ASN A 287 9.29 -14.43 3.78
C ASN A 287 9.42 -13.67 2.44
N ALA A 288 10.65 -13.34 2.02
CA ALA A 288 10.89 -12.74 0.71
C ALA A 288 10.44 -13.65 -0.45
N ALA A 289 10.61 -14.97 -0.33
CA ALA A 289 10.11 -15.92 -1.32
C ALA A 289 8.57 -15.95 -1.38
N ASP A 290 7.90 -15.89 -0.22
CA ASP A 290 6.44 -15.80 -0.13
C ASP A 290 5.91 -14.47 -0.74
N VAL A 291 6.56 -13.35 -0.46
CA VAL A 291 6.24 -12.06 -1.08
C VAL A 291 6.33 -12.14 -2.61
N LYS A 292 7.42 -12.72 -3.13
CA LYS A 292 7.59 -12.93 -4.57
C LYS A 292 6.55 -13.89 -5.15
N ALA A 293 6.13 -14.89 -4.39
CA ALA A 293 5.07 -15.81 -4.81
C ALA A 293 3.71 -15.10 -4.91
N LEU A 294 3.33 -14.31 -3.90
CA LEU A 294 2.13 -13.48 -3.91
C LEU A 294 2.14 -12.50 -5.09
N HIS A 295 3.26 -11.80 -5.30
CA HIS A 295 3.42 -10.85 -6.39
C HIS A 295 3.28 -11.52 -7.77
N ARG A 296 3.86 -12.72 -7.97
CA ARG A 296 3.66 -13.50 -9.21
C ARG A 296 2.19 -13.86 -9.45
N LEU A 297 1.47 -14.32 -8.42
CA LEU A 297 0.03 -14.64 -8.53
C LEU A 297 -0.79 -13.39 -8.86
N TRP A 298 -0.49 -12.26 -8.23
CA TRP A 298 -1.13 -10.99 -8.54
C TRP A 298 -0.87 -10.55 -10.00
N ARG A 299 0.34 -10.76 -10.52
CA ARG A 299 0.65 -10.49 -11.94
C ARG A 299 -0.16 -11.34 -12.91
N ILE A 300 -0.51 -12.57 -12.53
CA ILE A 300 -1.38 -13.47 -13.31
C ILE A 300 -2.81 -12.96 -13.35
N GLY A 301 -3.27 -12.31 -12.26
CA GLY A 301 -4.58 -11.69 -12.18
C GLY A 301 -5.71 -12.60 -11.70
N ASP A 302 -5.40 -13.70 -11.03
CA ASP A 302 -6.39 -14.66 -10.51
C ASP A 302 -6.63 -14.39 -9.02
N ALA A 303 -7.79 -13.82 -8.69
CA ALA A 303 -8.16 -13.46 -7.31
C ALA A 303 -8.40 -14.70 -6.43
N ASP A 304 -8.94 -15.79 -7.00
CA ASP A 304 -9.21 -17.01 -6.23
C ASP A 304 -7.92 -17.76 -5.93
N ALA A 305 -6.97 -17.80 -6.87
CA ALA A 305 -5.64 -18.34 -6.63
C ALA A 305 -4.88 -17.55 -5.54
N LEU A 306 -5.00 -16.21 -5.53
CA LEU A 306 -4.44 -15.35 -4.46
C LEU A 306 -5.05 -15.68 -3.09
N ALA A 307 -6.38 -15.78 -3.02
CA ALA A 307 -7.08 -16.11 -1.78
C ALA A 307 -6.71 -17.50 -1.27
N ALA A 308 -6.67 -18.51 -2.16
CA ALA A 308 -6.28 -19.87 -1.81
C ALA A 308 -4.83 -19.93 -1.30
N TRP A 309 -3.91 -19.20 -1.94
CA TRP A 309 -2.53 -19.10 -1.50
C TRP A 309 -2.41 -18.46 -0.11
N ALA A 310 -3.14 -17.37 0.14
CA ALA A 310 -3.12 -16.68 1.42
C ALA A 310 -3.65 -17.55 2.56
N VAL A 311 -4.75 -18.29 2.32
CA VAL A 311 -5.30 -19.27 3.27
C VAL A 311 -4.27 -20.36 3.57
N ALA A 312 -3.68 -20.98 2.54
CA ALA A 312 -2.67 -22.03 2.71
C ALA A 312 -1.43 -21.53 3.46
N LYS A 313 -0.99 -20.28 3.20
CA LYS A 313 0.10 -19.64 3.96
C LYS A 313 -0.28 -19.45 5.43
N SER A 314 -1.45 -18.89 5.70
CA SER A 314 -1.96 -18.68 7.06
C SER A 314 -2.05 -19.98 7.83
N GLU A 315 -2.60 -21.05 7.24
CA GLU A 315 -2.70 -22.37 7.86
C GLU A 315 -1.34 -22.99 8.17
N ARG A 316 -0.35 -22.81 7.29
CA ARG A 316 1.02 -23.32 7.47
C ARG A 316 1.77 -22.61 8.60
N LEU A 317 1.58 -21.28 8.73
CA LEU A 317 2.33 -20.44 9.67
C LEU A 317 1.63 -20.29 11.02
N SER A 318 0.32 -20.56 11.09
CA SER A 318 -0.48 -20.36 12.29
C SER A 318 -0.12 -21.36 13.38
N ARG A 319 0.08 -20.82 14.59
CA ARG A 319 0.19 -21.61 15.84
C ARG A 319 -1.19 -21.96 16.40
N SER A 320 -2.21 -21.17 16.04
CA SER A 320 -3.60 -21.34 16.46
C SER A 320 -4.55 -21.02 15.32
N LYS A 321 -5.13 -22.06 14.72
CA LYS A 321 -6.13 -21.91 13.64
C LYS A 321 -7.32 -21.04 14.06
N ALA A 322 -7.74 -21.14 15.35
CA ALA A 322 -8.85 -20.35 15.85
C ALA A 322 -8.53 -18.85 15.92
N LEU A 323 -7.32 -18.48 16.38
CA LEU A 323 -6.87 -17.09 16.38
C LEU A 323 -6.72 -16.56 14.97
N SER A 324 -6.11 -17.34 14.06
CA SER A 324 -5.96 -16.97 12.66
C SER A 324 -7.30 -16.70 11.99
N ALA A 325 -8.25 -17.62 12.12
CA ALA A 325 -9.61 -17.45 11.56
C ALA A 325 -10.35 -16.23 12.14
N SER A 326 -10.14 -15.92 13.43
CA SER A 326 -10.69 -14.72 14.07
C SER A 326 -10.06 -13.44 13.54
N MET A 327 -8.73 -13.42 13.34
CA MET A 327 -8.02 -12.28 12.73
C MET A 327 -8.51 -12.05 11.29
N ASP A 328 -8.56 -13.09 10.46
CA ASP A 328 -9.04 -13.00 9.08
C ASP A 328 -10.46 -12.46 9.02
N ASN A 329 -11.33 -12.88 9.95
CA ASN A 329 -12.68 -12.35 10.01
C ASN A 329 -12.71 -10.85 10.32
N LYS A 330 -11.85 -10.35 11.22
CA LYS A 330 -11.79 -8.94 11.60
C LYS A 330 -11.09 -8.08 10.54
N ILE A 331 -9.95 -8.55 10.02
CA ILE A 331 -9.08 -7.78 9.11
C ILE A 331 -9.61 -7.80 7.67
N LEU A 332 -10.16 -8.93 7.21
CA LEU A 332 -10.62 -9.11 5.84
C LEU A 332 -12.14 -9.15 5.72
N TYR A 333 -12.79 -10.18 6.29
CA TYR A 333 -14.16 -10.51 5.91
C TYR A 333 -15.22 -9.52 6.40
N GLN A 334 -15.02 -8.91 7.57
CA GLN A 334 -15.90 -7.82 8.03
C GLN A 334 -15.74 -6.58 7.15
N ARG A 335 -14.51 -6.28 6.70
CA ARG A 335 -14.23 -5.19 5.77
C ARG A 335 -14.82 -5.48 4.40
N ASN A 336 -14.72 -6.71 3.87
CA ASN A 336 -15.32 -7.11 2.60
C ASN A 336 -16.82 -6.81 2.55
N ARG A 337 -17.57 -7.15 3.62
CA ARG A 337 -19.00 -6.83 3.69
C ARG A 337 -19.27 -5.32 3.66
N ARG A 338 -18.46 -4.52 4.36
CA ARG A 338 -18.59 -3.06 4.34
C ARG A 338 -18.23 -2.48 2.97
N PHE A 339 -17.18 -2.99 2.34
CA PHE A 339 -16.79 -2.56 0.99
C PHE A 339 -17.91 -2.80 0.00
N VAL A 340 -18.48 -4.01 -0.02
CA VAL A 340 -19.60 -4.33 -0.93
C VAL A 340 -20.81 -3.44 -0.65
N ALA A 341 -21.20 -3.25 0.61
CA ALA A 341 -22.31 -2.37 0.97
C ALA A 341 -22.08 -0.92 0.46
N ARG A 342 -20.86 -0.40 0.62
CA ARG A 342 -20.53 0.98 0.22
C ARG A 342 -20.38 1.14 -1.28
N MET A 343 -19.68 0.23 -1.96
CA MET A 343 -19.54 0.34 -3.41
C MET A 343 -20.88 0.21 -4.13
N THR A 344 -21.79 -0.64 -3.63
CA THR A 344 -23.15 -0.78 -4.21
C THR A 344 -24.04 0.42 -3.90
N ALA A 345 -23.84 1.10 -2.77
CA ALA A 345 -24.53 2.36 -2.46
C ALA A 345 -24.02 3.54 -3.32
N ILE A 346 -22.75 3.54 -3.74
CA ILE A 346 -22.17 4.57 -4.61
C ILE A 346 -22.53 4.31 -6.08
N ALA A 347 -22.62 3.05 -6.48
CA ALA A 347 -22.85 2.64 -7.87
C ALA A 347 -24.22 3.11 -8.36
N ALA A 348 -24.27 3.64 -9.57
CA ALA A 348 -25.49 4.20 -10.17
C ALA A 348 -25.67 3.71 -11.62
N PRO A 349 -26.90 3.62 -12.11
CA PRO A 349 -27.19 3.26 -13.50
C PRO A 349 -26.48 4.19 -14.50
N ASN A 350 -25.87 3.62 -15.52
CA ASN A 350 -25.16 4.34 -16.60
C ASN A 350 -23.99 5.23 -16.13
N ARG A 351 -23.53 5.05 -14.89
CA ARG A 351 -22.35 5.74 -14.31
C ARG A 351 -21.41 4.71 -13.70
N PRO A 352 -20.49 4.15 -14.48
CA PRO A 352 -19.55 3.14 -13.99
C PRO A 352 -18.78 3.62 -12.77
N LEU A 353 -18.61 2.73 -11.78
CA LEU A 353 -17.75 2.93 -10.62
C LEU A 353 -16.46 2.12 -10.81
N PHE A 354 -15.30 2.74 -10.60
CA PHE A 354 -14.04 2.01 -10.54
C PHE A 354 -13.63 1.85 -9.07
N VAL A 355 -13.49 0.60 -8.63
CA VAL A 355 -13.09 0.23 -7.26
C VAL A 355 -11.69 -0.37 -7.32
N ALA A 356 -10.80 0.09 -6.44
CA ALA A 356 -9.46 -0.48 -6.27
C ALA A 356 -9.22 -0.75 -4.77
N ILE A 357 -9.08 -2.01 -4.43
CA ILE A 357 -8.91 -2.51 -3.06
C ILE A 357 -7.85 -3.60 -3.02
N GLY A 358 -7.25 -3.86 -1.87
CA GLY A 358 -6.21 -4.88 -1.70
C GLY A 358 -6.63 -6.23 -2.31
N ALA A 359 -5.73 -6.83 -3.07
CA ALA A 359 -6.03 -8.02 -3.89
C ALA A 359 -6.57 -9.21 -3.06
N LEU A 360 -6.16 -9.33 -1.80
CA LEU A 360 -6.61 -10.38 -0.89
C LEU A 360 -8.08 -10.22 -0.43
N HIS A 361 -8.68 -9.05 -0.67
CA HIS A 361 -10.11 -8.83 -0.42
C HIS A 361 -11.02 -9.45 -1.50
N LEU A 362 -10.48 -9.77 -2.70
CA LEU A 362 -11.30 -10.08 -3.86
C LEU A 362 -11.82 -11.52 -3.86
N GLY A 363 -10.94 -12.50 -3.79
CA GLY A 363 -11.23 -13.90 -4.05
C GLY A 363 -11.74 -14.70 -2.86
N GLY A 364 -12.14 -15.94 -3.14
CA GLY A 364 -12.64 -16.90 -2.16
C GLY A 364 -14.11 -16.70 -1.76
N PRO A 365 -14.68 -17.63 -0.97
CA PRO A 365 -16.13 -17.68 -0.68
C PRO A 365 -16.63 -16.51 0.18
N ARG A 366 -15.74 -15.76 0.83
CA ARG A 366 -16.05 -14.56 1.60
C ARG A 366 -15.39 -13.31 0.99
N GLY A 367 -14.88 -13.42 -0.24
CA GLY A 367 -14.30 -12.32 -1.00
C GLY A 367 -15.34 -11.38 -1.58
N VAL A 368 -14.92 -10.19 -1.96
CA VAL A 368 -15.78 -9.14 -2.53
C VAL A 368 -16.48 -9.61 -3.79
N LEU A 369 -15.80 -10.38 -4.66
CA LEU A 369 -16.39 -10.87 -5.92
C LEU A 369 -17.56 -11.80 -5.65
N GLU A 370 -17.43 -12.72 -4.70
CA GLU A 370 -18.51 -13.64 -4.33
C GLU A 370 -19.66 -12.91 -3.63
N LEU A 371 -19.37 -11.97 -2.74
CA LEU A 371 -20.40 -11.14 -2.09
C LEU A 371 -21.19 -10.30 -3.11
N LEU A 372 -20.56 -9.82 -4.18
CA LEU A 372 -21.27 -9.17 -5.29
C LEU A 372 -22.17 -10.15 -6.05
N ARG A 373 -21.72 -11.39 -6.32
CA ARG A 373 -22.57 -12.45 -6.93
C ARG A 373 -23.80 -12.74 -6.08
N GLN A 374 -23.63 -12.85 -4.75
CA GLN A 374 -24.74 -13.05 -3.81
C GLN A 374 -25.75 -11.89 -3.82
N GLN A 375 -25.31 -10.68 -4.19
CA GLN A 375 -26.22 -9.55 -4.41
C GLN A 375 -26.81 -9.48 -5.82
N GLY A 376 -26.60 -10.50 -6.65
CA GLY A 376 -27.15 -10.61 -7.99
C GLY A 376 -26.37 -9.87 -9.08
N TYR A 377 -25.11 -9.54 -8.84
CA TYR A 377 -24.21 -9.08 -9.89
C TYR A 377 -23.63 -10.27 -10.66
N ARG A 378 -23.60 -10.16 -11.99
CA ARG A 378 -22.73 -11.00 -12.82
C ARG A 378 -21.31 -10.46 -12.70
N VAL A 379 -20.35 -11.32 -12.35
CA VAL A 379 -18.95 -10.93 -12.13
C VAL A 379 -18.06 -11.76 -13.06
N ASP A 380 -17.45 -11.08 -14.00
CA ASP A 380 -16.57 -11.66 -15.02
C ASP A 380 -15.14 -11.15 -14.84
N ALA A 381 -14.13 -11.99 -15.08
CA ALA A 381 -12.73 -11.56 -15.21
C ALA A 381 -12.57 -10.74 -16.51
N ASN A 382 -11.75 -9.68 -16.48
CA ASN A 382 -11.62 -8.75 -17.60
C ASN A 382 -10.14 -8.54 -18.06
#